data_81192fd63472e5f639c049486cb934c4
#
_entry.id   81192fd63472e5f639c049486cb934c4
#
_cell.length_a   1.000
_cell.length_b   1.000
_cell.length_c   1.000
_cell.angle_alpha   90.00
_cell.angle_beta   90.00
_cell.angle_gamma   90.00
#
_symmetry.space_group_name_H-M   'P 1'
#
loop_
_entity.id
_entity.type
_entity.pdbx_description
1 polymer ?
#
loop_
_entity_poly.entity_id
_entity_poly.type
_entity_poly.pdbx_seq_one_letter_code
_entity_poly.pdbx_strand_id
1 'polypeptide(L)'
;MKPLDPLDLTRRLVDIESVTYNEGAVGEYLDALLQQRGFAVERTEVAQPPHSRYSGPRFNLYASYGERPEVVFSTHMDTVPPFIPSSEDDLFLYGRGACDAKGIMAAQLAAVERLREAGVAAALLFVVGEERDSAGAREANLHPKGSRFLINGEPTDNRLALASKGALRAEVRARGTMAHSAYPELGDSAVHKLVQALDRLLDLELPHVEGIGSSTLNIGIIEGGRAPNVIADAASAAVLVRLVGPSQETRQAMEQAVAGLAEVEFTLEIPFMRLRQVEGLETMVAAFTTDVPALTNWGEPLLLGPGSIHVAHTPFEKIAKKELLAAVDLYFELARRLAG
;
A
#
# COMPACT_ATOMS: atom_id res chain seq x y z
N MET A 1 29.67 17.04 -1.60
CA MET A 1 29.00 16.60 -2.88
C MET A 1 27.92 17.62 -3.20
N LYS A 2 27.53 17.82 -4.48
CA LYS A 2 26.41 18.73 -4.80
C LYS A 2 25.13 18.18 -4.16
N PRO A 3 24.28 19.04 -3.52
CA PRO A 3 23.00 18.58 -2.97
C PRO A 3 22.17 17.85 -4.03
N LEU A 4 21.42 16.85 -3.60
CA LEU A 4 20.50 16.10 -4.47
C LEU A 4 19.35 17.00 -4.88
N ASP A 5 19.03 17.02 -6.17
CA ASP A 5 17.80 17.63 -6.68
C ASP A 5 16.69 16.55 -6.71
N PRO A 6 15.70 16.62 -5.82
CA PRO A 6 14.64 15.62 -5.78
C PRO A 6 13.74 15.64 -7.01
N LEU A 7 13.60 16.77 -7.72
CA LEU A 7 12.83 16.85 -8.96
C LEU A 7 13.52 16.08 -10.09
N ASP A 8 14.84 16.29 -10.26
CA ASP A 8 15.63 15.58 -11.26
C ASP A 8 15.67 14.06 -10.97
N LEU A 9 15.86 13.69 -9.68
CA LEU A 9 15.85 12.29 -9.30
C LEU A 9 14.47 11.64 -9.56
N THR A 10 13.37 12.31 -9.22
CA THR A 10 12.02 11.79 -9.48
C THR A 10 11.81 11.50 -10.96
N ARG A 11 12.20 12.41 -11.86
CA ARG A 11 12.10 12.17 -13.32
C ARG A 11 12.87 10.94 -13.74
N ARG A 12 14.13 10.81 -13.32
CA ARG A 12 14.96 9.64 -13.65
C ARG A 12 14.37 8.34 -13.14
N LEU A 13 13.83 8.33 -11.93
CA LEU A 13 13.20 7.14 -11.37
C LEU A 13 11.91 6.79 -12.11
N VAL A 14 11.08 7.78 -12.46
CA VAL A 14 9.84 7.57 -13.21
C VAL A 14 10.12 6.97 -14.60
N ASP A 15 11.21 7.39 -15.25
CA ASP A 15 11.61 6.88 -16.57
C ASP A 15 12.19 5.45 -16.56
N ILE A 16 12.40 4.87 -15.38
CA ILE A 16 12.77 3.45 -15.24
C ILE A 16 11.50 2.65 -14.92
N GLU A 17 11.07 1.77 -15.82
CA GLU A 17 9.93 0.88 -15.56
C GLU A 17 10.22 -0.03 -14.36
N SER A 18 9.27 -0.09 -13.42
CA SER A 18 9.35 -0.93 -12.23
C SER A 18 7.98 -1.48 -11.80
N VAL A 19 7.20 -1.98 -12.75
CA VAL A 19 5.94 -2.67 -12.42
C VAL A 19 6.24 -3.83 -11.47
N THR A 20 5.35 -4.05 -10.49
CA THR A 20 5.52 -5.10 -9.47
C THR A 20 5.99 -6.42 -10.08
N TYR A 21 7.00 -7.02 -9.49
CA TYR A 21 7.78 -8.17 -9.95
C TYR A 21 8.86 -7.86 -11.00
N ASN A 22 8.97 -6.62 -11.47
CA ASN A 22 9.97 -6.15 -12.44
C ASN A 22 10.79 -4.96 -11.91
N GLU A 23 11.10 -4.97 -10.61
CA GLU A 23 11.74 -3.84 -9.91
C GLU A 23 13.27 -3.79 -10.10
N GLY A 24 13.87 -4.82 -10.70
CA GLY A 24 15.33 -4.97 -10.76
C GLY A 24 16.06 -3.76 -11.34
N ALA A 25 15.58 -3.18 -12.43
CA ALA A 25 16.25 -2.04 -13.07
C ALA A 25 16.29 -0.78 -12.18
N VAL A 26 15.19 -0.46 -11.49
CA VAL A 26 15.16 0.67 -10.57
C VAL A 26 15.99 0.40 -9.31
N GLY A 27 15.99 -0.86 -8.83
CA GLY A 27 16.83 -1.28 -7.71
C GLY A 27 18.33 -1.13 -8.02
N GLU A 28 18.79 -1.59 -9.19
CA GLU A 28 20.19 -1.43 -9.63
C GLU A 28 20.58 0.06 -9.77
N TYR A 29 19.70 0.88 -10.33
CA TYR A 29 19.94 2.31 -10.44
C TYR A 29 20.08 2.98 -9.07
N LEU A 30 19.17 2.67 -8.14
CA LEU A 30 19.18 3.22 -6.79
C LEU A 30 20.41 2.76 -5.99
N ASP A 31 20.79 1.49 -6.08
CA ASP A 31 21.99 0.97 -5.41
C ASP A 31 23.25 1.71 -5.87
N ALA A 32 23.44 1.83 -7.20
CA ALA A 32 24.59 2.56 -7.74
C ALA A 32 24.59 4.05 -7.29
N LEU A 33 23.42 4.70 -7.31
CA LEU A 33 23.26 6.08 -6.85
C LEU A 33 23.60 6.23 -5.37
N LEU A 34 23.05 5.37 -4.51
CA LEU A 34 23.26 5.41 -3.06
C LEU A 34 24.74 5.20 -2.70
N GLN A 35 25.41 4.22 -3.34
CA GLN A 35 26.85 4.02 -3.17
C GLN A 35 27.66 5.23 -3.62
N GLN A 36 27.34 5.81 -4.78
CA GLN A 36 27.98 7.03 -5.27
C GLN A 36 27.81 8.18 -4.28
N ARG A 37 26.70 8.26 -3.56
CA ARG A 37 26.41 9.27 -2.55
C ARG A 37 27.00 8.94 -1.17
N GLY A 38 27.73 7.83 -1.06
CA GLY A 38 28.50 7.45 0.13
C GLY A 38 27.71 6.70 1.19
N PHE A 39 26.55 6.14 0.84
CA PHE A 39 25.85 5.21 1.71
C PHE A 39 26.52 3.84 1.70
N ALA A 40 26.50 3.16 2.84
CA ALA A 40 26.65 1.72 2.91
C ALA A 40 25.31 1.09 2.51
N VAL A 41 25.31 0.30 1.44
CA VAL A 41 24.10 -0.29 0.87
C VAL A 41 24.11 -1.79 1.10
N GLU A 42 23.03 -2.33 1.63
CA GLU A 42 22.76 -3.75 1.77
C GLU A 42 21.58 -4.14 0.89
N ARG A 43 21.73 -5.20 0.10
CA ARG A 43 20.66 -5.83 -0.68
C ARG A 43 20.10 -7.02 0.09
N THR A 44 18.79 -7.15 0.10
CA THR A 44 18.09 -8.34 0.59
C THR A 44 17.25 -8.91 -0.54
N GLU A 45 17.62 -10.08 -1.02
CA GLU A 45 16.90 -10.76 -2.11
C GLU A 45 15.46 -11.09 -1.71
N VAL A 46 14.53 -10.88 -2.63
CA VAL A 46 13.11 -11.20 -2.47
C VAL A 46 12.69 -12.17 -3.56
N ALA A 47 12.11 -13.29 -3.19
CA ALA A 47 11.74 -14.32 -4.13
C ALA A 47 10.70 -13.85 -5.16
N GLN A 48 10.87 -14.24 -6.42
CA GLN A 48 9.83 -14.10 -7.44
C GLN A 48 8.70 -15.09 -7.14
N PRO A 49 7.43 -14.64 -7.19
CA PRO A 49 6.32 -15.57 -7.03
C PRO A 49 6.20 -16.52 -8.23
N PRO A 50 5.77 -17.78 -8.02
CA PRO A 50 5.73 -18.79 -9.09
C PRO A 50 4.90 -18.40 -10.32
N HIS A 51 3.93 -17.51 -10.16
CA HIS A 51 3.06 -17.02 -11.24
C HIS A 51 3.59 -15.76 -11.94
N SER A 52 4.75 -15.25 -11.53
CA SER A 52 5.36 -14.08 -12.17
C SER A 52 5.79 -14.42 -13.60
N ARG A 53 5.49 -13.51 -14.52
CA ARG A 53 6.04 -13.54 -15.90
C ARG A 53 7.45 -12.96 -15.99
N TYR A 54 7.93 -12.33 -14.92
CA TYR A 54 9.25 -11.71 -14.84
C TYR A 54 10.23 -12.65 -14.14
N SER A 55 11.49 -12.62 -14.58
CA SER A 55 12.60 -13.45 -14.06
C SER A 55 13.81 -12.62 -13.63
N GLY A 56 13.71 -11.29 -13.68
CA GLY A 56 14.78 -10.38 -13.26
C GLY A 56 15.04 -10.42 -11.76
N PRO A 57 16.16 -9.80 -11.32
CA PRO A 57 16.46 -9.68 -9.88
C PRO A 57 15.39 -8.86 -9.18
N ARG A 58 15.11 -9.24 -7.94
CA ARG A 58 14.14 -8.57 -7.07
C ARG A 58 14.73 -8.52 -5.67
N PHE A 59 14.96 -7.33 -5.15
CA PHE A 59 15.62 -7.14 -3.86
C PHE A 59 15.23 -5.82 -3.22
N ASN A 60 15.26 -5.79 -1.89
CA ASN A 60 15.17 -4.56 -1.11
C ASN A 60 16.54 -3.89 -1.02
N LEU A 61 16.54 -2.58 -0.79
CA LEU A 61 17.73 -1.79 -0.50
C LEU A 61 17.61 -1.18 0.90
N TYR A 62 18.57 -1.50 1.76
CA TYR A 62 18.79 -0.75 2.99
C TYR A 62 20.05 0.09 2.82
N ALA A 63 19.97 1.39 3.09
CA ALA A 63 21.08 2.32 2.90
C ALA A 63 21.26 3.21 4.12
N SER A 64 22.48 3.22 4.69
CA SER A 64 22.85 4.01 5.88
C SER A 64 24.26 4.58 5.76
N TYR A 65 24.63 5.44 6.69
CA TYR A 65 26.01 5.93 6.82
C TYR A 65 26.81 5.16 7.87
N GLY A 66 26.41 3.91 8.19
CA GLY A 66 27.16 3.01 9.07
C GLY A 66 26.82 3.10 10.56
N GLU A 67 25.99 4.03 10.97
CA GLU A 67 25.50 4.15 12.35
C GLU A 67 24.14 3.45 12.52
N ARG A 68 23.84 3.03 13.77
CA ARG A 68 22.50 2.55 14.10
C ARG A 68 21.51 3.70 13.92
N PRO A 69 20.49 3.58 13.04
CA PRO A 69 19.60 4.68 12.77
C PRO A 69 18.60 4.89 13.93
N GLU A 70 18.36 6.15 14.30
CA GLU A 70 17.22 6.53 15.13
C GLU A 70 15.93 6.46 14.33
N VAL A 71 15.99 6.90 13.07
CA VAL A 71 14.85 6.95 12.15
C VAL A 71 15.19 6.23 10.86
N VAL A 72 14.29 5.34 10.41
CA VAL A 72 14.34 4.75 9.07
C VAL A 72 13.19 5.29 8.25
N PHE A 73 13.50 5.78 7.07
CA PHE A 73 12.52 6.11 6.05
C PHE A 73 12.32 4.92 5.14
N SER A 74 11.08 4.52 4.90
CA SER A 74 10.76 3.46 3.97
C SER A 74 9.73 3.89 2.93
N THR A 75 9.80 3.32 1.74
CA THR A 75 8.77 3.34 0.72
C THR A 75 9.05 2.25 -0.30
N HIS A 76 8.18 2.06 -1.27
CA HIS A 76 8.31 1.00 -2.25
C HIS A 76 8.91 1.47 -3.59
N MET A 77 9.53 0.52 -4.30
CA MET A 77 10.17 0.75 -5.60
C MET A 77 9.27 0.38 -6.78
N ASP A 78 8.27 -0.47 -6.53
CA ASP A 78 7.35 -0.93 -7.57
C ASP A 78 6.24 0.08 -7.86
N THR A 79 5.56 -0.16 -8.96
CA THR A 79 4.41 0.62 -9.42
C THR A 79 3.36 -0.30 -10.03
N VAL A 80 2.09 0.14 -10.06
CA VAL A 80 1.06 -0.53 -10.85
C VAL A 80 1.28 -0.32 -12.35
N PRO A 81 0.83 -1.25 -13.23
CA PRO A 81 0.80 -1.02 -14.67
C PRO A 81 -0.31 -0.02 -15.06
N PRO A 82 -0.25 0.60 -16.26
CA PRO A 82 0.84 0.53 -17.22
C PRO A 82 2.00 1.47 -16.85
N PHE A 83 3.19 1.21 -17.42
CA PHE A 83 4.28 2.17 -17.39
C PHE A 83 3.89 3.44 -18.15
N ILE A 84 4.15 4.61 -17.54
CA ILE A 84 3.92 5.95 -18.11
C ILE A 84 5.21 6.74 -17.85
N PRO A 85 5.96 7.14 -18.92
CA PRO A 85 7.19 7.88 -18.76
C PRO A 85 6.95 9.27 -18.19
N SER A 86 8.02 9.91 -17.70
CA SER A 86 7.94 11.23 -17.11
C SER A 86 7.63 12.31 -18.14
N SER A 87 6.85 13.29 -17.71
CA SER A 87 6.72 14.58 -18.37
C SER A 87 6.51 15.66 -17.31
N GLU A 88 6.68 16.93 -17.68
CA GLU A 88 6.53 17.99 -16.71
C GLU A 88 6.01 19.29 -17.35
N ASP A 89 5.37 20.10 -16.53
CA ASP A 89 5.10 21.52 -16.79
C ASP A 89 5.71 22.37 -15.67
N ASP A 90 5.34 23.62 -15.58
CA ASP A 90 5.89 24.55 -14.56
C ASP A 90 5.51 24.11 -13.13
N LEU A 91 4.39 23.44 -12.93
CA LEU A 91 3.79 23.14 -11.63
C LEU A 91 3.93 21.67 -11.22
N PHE A 92 3.84 20.74 -12.17
CA PHE A 92 3.73 19.32 -11.91
C PHE A 92 4.79 18.49 -12.63
N LEU A 93 5.08 17.36 -12.04
CA LEU A 93 5.80 16.24 -12.62
C LEU A 93 4.80 15.09 -12.78
N TYR A 94 4.66 14.57 -14.00
CA TYR A 94 3.72 13.51 -14.37
C TYR A 94 4.46 12.20 -14.64
N GLY A 95 3.76 11.08 -14.55
CA GLY A 95 4.22 9.76 -14.90
C GLY A 95 3.90 8.71 -13.84
N ARG A 96 3.99 7.45 -14.19
CA ARG A 96 3.70 6.34 -13.26
C ARG A 96 4.78 6.27 -12.17
N GLY A 97 4.36 6.36 -10.90
CA GLY A 97 5.25 6.45 -9.75
C GLY A 97 5.66 7.90 -9.40
N ALA A 98 5.24 8.91 -10.14
CA ALA A 98 5.56 10.29 -9.79
C ALA A 98 5.06 10.67 -8.39
N CYS A 99 3.89 10.17 -8.03
CA CYS A 99 3.26 10.32 -6.73
C CYS A 99 3.48 9.06 -5.87
N ASP A 100 3.34 7.87 -6.45
CA ASP A 100 3.26 6.59 -5.77
C ASP A 100 4.28 5.59 -6.35
N ALA A 101 5.55 5.51 -5.83
CA ALA A 101 6.11 6.31 -4.74
C ALA A 101 7.52 6.85 -5.06
N LYS A 102 7.88 7.01 -6.36
CA LYS A 102 9.25 7.42 -6.78
C LYS A 102 9.58 8.85 -6.38
N GLY A 103 8.58 9.75 -6.39
CA GLY A 103 8.75 11.09 -5.84
C GLY A 103 9.04 11.07 -4.34
N ILE A 104 8.39 10.19 -3.61
CA ILE A 104 8.60 9.98 -2.18
C ILE A 104 10.03 9.48 -1.92
N MET A 105 10.52 8.48 -2.69
CA MET A 105 11.91 8.02 -2.61
C MET A 105 12.91 9.18 -2.76
N ALA A 106 12.68 10.04 -3.75
CA ALA A 106 13.56 11.17 -4.01
C ALA A 106 13.56 12.19 -2.84
N ALA A 107 12.39 12.47 -2.25
CA ALA A 107 12.26 13.35 -1.10
C ALA A 107 12.93 12.77 0.15
N GLN A 108 12.70 11.47 0.43
CA GLN A 108 13.32 10.78 1.56
C GLN A 108 14.84 10.74 1.45
N LEU A 109 15.37 10.43 0.26
CA LEU A 109 16.83 10.45 0.03
C LEU A 109 17.42 11.84 0.29
N ALA A 110 16.81 12.89 -0.25
CA ALA A 110 17.27 14.26 -0.04
C ALA A 110 17.21 14.67 1.45
N ALA A 111 16.18 14.24 2.17
CA ALA A 111 16.05 14.50 3.59
C ALA A 111 17.12 13.78 4.42
N VAL A 112 17.41 12.49 4.11
CA VAL A 112 18.43 11.72 4.83
C VAL A 112 19.84 12.29 4.63
N GLU A 113 20.17 12.83 3.45
CA GLU A 113 21.43 13.53 3.25
C GLU A 113 21.56 14.78 4.13
N ARG A 114 20.49 15.56 4.24
CA ARG A 114 20.47 16.74 5.13
C ARG A 114 20.54 16.35 6.61
N LEU A 115 19.90 15.25 7.01
CA LEU A 115 19.98 14.71 8.38
C LEU A 115 21.41 14.30 8.73
N ARG A 116 22.13 13.67 7.79
CA ARG A 116 23.55 13.34 7.97
C ARG A 116 24.37 14.61 8.26
N GLU A 117 24.17 15.69 7.47
CA GLU A 117 24.87 16.97 7.67
C GLU A 117 24.55 17.59 9.03
N ALA A 118 23.35 17.35 9.55
CA ALA A 118 22.89 17.78 10.87
C ALA A 118 23.30 16.84 12.02
N GLY A 119 24.01 15.73 11.74
CA GLY A 119 24.45 14.76 12.74
C GLY A 119 23.35 13.86 13.28
N VAL A 120 22.24 13.71 12.56
CA VAL A 120 21.14 12.81 12.92
C VAL A 120 21.28 11.48 12.17
N ALA A 121 21.37 10.37 12.91
CA ALA A 121 21.49 9.04 12.34
C ALA A 121 20.15 8.57 11.73
N ALA A 122 20.05 8.60 10.40
CA ALA A 122 18.91 8.17 9.64
C ALA A 122 19.31 7.21 8.52
N ALA A 123 18.39 6.35 8.09
CA ALA A 123 18.60 5.40 7.01
C ALA A 123 17.38 5.33 6.09
N LEU A 124 17.59 4.68 4.94
CA LEU A 124 16.57 4.40 3.92
C LEU A 124 16.32 2.90 3.84
N LEU A 125 15.07 2.51 3.64
CA LEU A 125 14.64 1.16 3.33
C LEU A 125 13.69 1.23 2.13
N PHE A 126 14.18 0.88 0.95
CA PHE A 126 13.36 0.80 -0.26
C PHE A 126 12.99 -0.67 -0.52
N VAL A 127 11.70 -0.96 -0.55
CA VAL A 127 11.18 -2.32 -0.65
C VAL A 127 10.50 -2.58 -1.99
N VAL A 128 10.31 -3.85 -2.32
CA VAL A 128 9.64 -4.32 -3.54
C VAL A 128 8.28 -4.94 -3.21
N GLY A 129 7.31 -4.83 -4.13
CA GLY A 129 6.07 -5.59 -4.09
C GLY A 129 4.97 -5.05 -3.19
N GLU A 130 4.99 -3.78 -2.80
CA GLU A 130 3.93 -3.15 -2.01
C GLU A 130 2.58 -3.27 -2.70
N GLU A 131 2.54 -2.96 -3.98
CA GLU A 131 1.34 -2.87 -4.83
C GLU A 131 0.60 -4.22 -5.02
N ARG A 132 1.15 -5.32 -4.50
CA ARG A 132 0.58 -6.66 -4.67
C ARG A 132 0.57 -7.50 -3.40
N ASP A 133 1.72 -7.70 -2.81
CA ASP A 133 1.90 -8.73 -1.80
C ASP A 133 2.77 -8.31 -0.62
N SER A 134 3.32 -7.10 -0.58
CA SER A 134 4.25 -6.62 0.46
C SER A 134 5.40 -7.60 0.75
N ALA A 135 5.83 -8.38 -0.25
CA ALA A 135 6.85 -9.41 -0.05
C ALA A 135 8.17 -8.81 0.41
N GLY A 136 8.56 -7.65 -0.14
CA GLY A 136 9.74 -6.92 0.27
C GLY A 136 9.68 -6.48 1.73
N ALA A 137 8.57 -5.89 2.15
CA ALA A 137 8.39 -5.46 3.53
C ALA A 137 8.43 -6.65 4.52
N ARG A 138 7.78 -7.77 4.18
CA ARG A 138 7.85 -9.00 4.99
C ARG A 138 9.26 -9.54 5.10
N GLU A 139 10.01 -9.56 4.00
CA GLU A 139 11.42 -10.01 4.02
C GLU A 139 12.28 -9.04 4.83
N ALA A 140 12.13 -7.73 4.65
CA ALA A 140 12.84 -6.73 5.44
C ALA A 140 12.57 -6.87 6.95
N ASN A 141 11.35 -7.25 7.34
CA ASN A 141 10.96 -7.41 8.74
C ASN A 141 11.70 -8.55 9.47
N LEU A 142 12.30 -9.47 8.72
CA LEU A 142 13.17 -10.52 9.27
C LEU A 142 14.58 -9.99 9.63
N HIS A 143 14.97 -8.82 9.09
CA HIS A 143 16.32 -8.25 9.21
C HIS A 143 16.32 -6.80 9.74
N PRO A 144 15.66 -6.49 10.89
CA PRO A 144 15.53 -5.13 11.40
C PRO A 144 16.91 -4.57 11.79
N LYS A 145 17.08 -3.25 11.70
CA LYS A 145 18.34 -2.55 12.03
C LYS A 145 18.27 -1.83 13.39
N GLY A 146 17.19 -2.01 14.13
CA GLY A 146 17.03 -1.49 15.49
C GLY A 146 16.75 0.00 15.58
N SER A 147 16.10 0.58 14.56
CA SER A 147 15.57 1.93 14.58
C SER A 147 14.51 2.09 15.67
N ARG A 148 14.37 3.32 16.19
CA ARG A 148 13.29 3.67 17.12
C ARG A 148 12.01 4.03 16.38
N PHE A 149 12.13 4.65 15.22
CA PHE A 149 11.02 5.13 14.41
C PHE A 149 11.14 4.69 12.96
N LEU A 150 9.99 4.37 12.37
CA LEU A 150 9.82 4.10 10.95
C LEU A 150 8.91 5.17 10.34
N ILE A 151 9.39 5.94 9.37
CA ILE A 151 8.58 6.86 8.58
C ILE A 151 8.33 6.20 7.23
N ASN A 152 7.17 5.56 7.08
CA ASN A 152 6.75 5.00 5.81
C ASN A 152 6.19 6.12 4.92
N GLY A 153 6.61 6.13 3.67
CA GLY A 153 6.25 7.13 2.68
C GLY A 153 5.15 6.64 1.76
N GLU A 154 4.02 7.34 1.80
CA GLU A 154 2.85 7.14 0.94
C GLU A 154 2.20 8.49 0.59
N PRO A 155 1.37 8.57 -0.48
CA PRO A 155 0.71 9.82 -0.86
C PRO A 155 -0.33 10.26 0.18
N THR A 156 0.06 11.18 1.07
CA THR A 156 -0.79 11.71 2.15
C THR A 156 -0.99 13.23 2.08
N ASP A 157 -0.71 13.85 0.94
CA ASP A 157 -0.76 15.31 0.76
C ASP A 157 0.13 16.05 1.79
N ASN A 158 1.31 15.49 2.15
CA ASN A 158 2.19 15.98 3.22
C ASN A 158 1.54 16.08 4.62
N ARG A 159 0.48 15.32 4.88
CA ARG A 159 -0.18 15.25 6.19
C ARG A 159 0.18 13.96 6.92
N LEU A 160 0.41 14.05 8.22
CA LEU A 160 0.72 12.89 9.04
C LEU A 160 -0.53 12.02 9.22
N ALA A 161 -0.47 10.76 8.86
CA ALA A 161 -1.59 9.86 9.02
C ALA A 161 -1.78 9.45 10.49
N LEU A 162 -3.01 9.61 11.02
CA LEU A 162 -3.41 9.14 12.35
C LEU A 162 -3.59 7.63 12.39
N ALA A 163 -3.95 7.07 11.24
CA ALA A 163 -4.18 5.65 11.06
C ALA A 163 -4.13 5.30 9.57
N SER A 164 -3.85 4.02 9.28
CA SER A 164 -4.08 3.37 8.00
C SER A 164 -5.20 2.33 8.17
N LYS A 165 -6.25 2.42 7.33
CA LYS A 165 -7.33 1.44 7.36
C LYS A 165 -6.84 0.08 6.89
N GLY A 166 -7.28 -0.96 7.59
CA GLY A 166 -7.03 -2.33 7.17
C GLY A 166 -7.86 -2.76 5.96
N ALA A 167 -7.64 -3.96 5.50
CA ALA A 167 -8.42 -4.60 4.44
C ALA A 167 -8.75 -6.04 4.81
N LEU A 168 -10.01 -6.42 4.65
CA LEU A 168 -10.48 -7.79 4.78
C LEU A 168 -11.16 -8.17 3.47
N ARG A 169 -10.56 -9.11 2.72
CA ARG A 169 -11.15 -9.66 1.51
C ARG A 169 -11.84 -10.96 1.82
N ALA A 170 -13.05 -11.10 1.32
CA ALA A 170 -13.83 -12.31 1.43
C ALA A 170 -14.39 -12.74 0.08
N GLU A 171 -14.55 -14.04 -0.09
CA GLU A 171 -15.35 -14.65 -1.16
C GLU A 171 -16.61 -15.23 -0.56
N VAL A 172 -17.75 -14.79 -1.06
CA VAL A 172 -19.09 -15.26 -0.66
C VAL A 172 -19.58 -16.22 -1.72
N ARG A 173 -19.81 -17.51 -1.36
CA ARG A 173 -20.20 -18.56 -2.29
C ARG A 173 -21.56 -19.13 -1.92
N ALA A 174 -22.51 -19.09 -2.86
CA ALA A 174 -23.79 -19.76 -2.75
C ALA A 174 -23.84 -21.01 -3.62
N ARG A 175 -24.49 -22.05 -3.10
CA ARG A 175 -24.74 -23.31 -3.80
C ARG A 175 -26.23 -23.56 -3.94
N GLY A 176 -26.59 -24.22 -5.03
CA GLY A 176 -27.98 -24.56 -5.34
C GLY A 176 -28.13 -25.87 -6.08
N THR A 177 -29.30 -26.05 -6.67
CA THR A 177 -29.65 -27.23 -7.48
C THR A 177 -30.12 -26.74 -8.84
N MET A 178 -29.47 -27.22 -9.90
CA MET A 178 -29.83 -26.89 -11.29
C MET A 178 -31.15 -27.48 -11.67
N ALA A 179 -32.02 -26.72 -12.34
CA ALA A 179 -33.27 -27.17 -12.94
C ALA A 179 -33.67 -26.26 -14.13
N HIS A 180 -34.65 -26.72 -14.89
CA HIS A 180 -35.28 -25.86 -15.92
C HIS A 180 -36.09 -24.77 -15.24
N SER A 181 -35.93 -23.49 -15.64
CA SER A 181 -36.56 -22.34 -14.98
C SER A 181 -38.11 -22.36 -15.00
N ALA A 182 -38.73 -23.14 -15.92
CA ALA A 182 -40.17 -23.32 -15.95
C ALA A 182 -40.72 -24.25 -14.82
N TYR A 183 -39.82 -24.94 -14.09
CA TYR A 183 -40.14 -25.84 -12.99
C TYR A 183 -39.31 -25.50 -11.76
N PRO A 184 -39.53 -24.32 -11.15
CA PRO A 184 -38.71 -23.81 -10.06
C PRO A 184 -38.70 -24.71 -8.82
N GLU A 185 -39.73 -25.50 -8.60
CA GLU A 185 -39.88 -26.46 -7.51
C GLU A 185 -38.85 -27.61 -7.55
N LEU A 186 -38.24 -27.85 -8.73
CA LEU A 186 -37.21 -28.88 -8.92
C LEU A 186 -35.78 -28.35 -8.69
N GLY A 187 -35.62 -27.09 -8.50
CA GLY A 187 -34.33 -26.41 -8.35
C GLY A 187 -34.19 -25.58 -7.08
N ASP A 188 -32.99 -25.08 -6.87
CA ASP A 188 -32.67 -24.18 -5.77
C ASP A 188 -31.61 -23.18 -6.29
N SER A 189 -32.00 -21.91 -6.41
CA SER A 189 -31.18 -20.94 -7.14
C SER A 189 -30.04 -20.36 -6.27
N ALA A 190 -28.80 -20.72 -6.59
CA ALA A 190 -27.61 -20.12 -5.98
C ALA A 190 -27.53 -18.61 -6.23
N VAL A 191 -27.96 -18.12 -7.40
CA VAL A 191 -27.98 -16.67 -7.70
C VAL A 191 -28.97 -15.94 -6.78
N HIS A 192 -30.16 -16.49 -6.55
CA HIS A 192 -31.13 -15.87 -5.63
C HIS A 192 -30.61 -15.84 -4.20
N LYS A 193 -30.00 -16.92 -3.73
CA LYS A 193 -29.35 -16.98 -2.40
C LYS A 193 -28.23 -15.94 -2.30
N LEU A 194 -27.37 -15.85 -3.31
CA LEU A 194 -26.27 -14.89 -3.30
C LEU A 194 -26.80 -13.45 -3.24
N VAL A 195 -27.80 -13.10 -4.05
CA VAL A 195 -28.41 -11.75 -4.02
C VAL A 195 -28.94 -11.41 -2.62
N GLN A 196 -29.64 -12.35 -1.96
CA GLN A 196 -30.14 -12.15 -0.59
C GLN A 196 -29.00 -12.06 0.43
N ALA A 197 -27.95 -12.84 0.28
CA ALA A 197 -26.75 -12.77 1.13
C ALA A 197 -26.04 -11.42 1.00
N LEU A 198 -25.88 -10.93 -0.22
CA LEU A 198 -25.24 -9.64 -0.48
C LEU A 198 -26.08 -8.44 0.01
N ASP A 199 -27.39 -8.51 -0.09
CA ASP A 199 -28.32 -7.52 0.46
C ASP A 199 -28.13 -7.39 1.98
N ARG A 200 -28.10 -8.53 2.70
CA ARG A 200 -27.82 -8.54 4.14
C ARG A 200 -26.41 -8.02 4.50
N LEU A 201 -25.40 -8.26 3.65
CA LEU A 201 -24.05 -7.70 3.86
C LEU A 201 -24.02 -6.20 3.68
N LEU A 202 -24.82 -5.63 2.76
CA LEU A 202 -24.90 -4.18 2.56
C LEU A 202 -25.59 -3.48 3.73
N ASP A 203 -26.50 -4.16 4.44
CA ASP A 203 -27.22 -3.65 5.62
C ASP A 203 -26.43 -3.80 6.92
N LEU A 204 -25.19 -4.35 6.90
CA LEU A 204 -24.40 -4.50 8.12
C LEU A 204 -24.02 -3.15 8.73
N GLU A 205 -24.26 -3.00 10.02
CA GLU A 205 -23.68 -1.94 10.84
C GLU A 205 -22.17 -2.23 11.01
N LEU A 206 -21.34 -1.51 10.28
CA LEU A 206 -19.89 -1.68 10.34
C LEU A 206 -19.27 -0.79 11.44
N PRO A 207 -18.14 -1.22 12.05
CA PRO A 207 -17.47 -0.48 13.09
C PRO A 207 -17.16 0.97 12.71
N HIS A 208 -17.38 1.88 13.66
CA HIS A 208 -17.02 3.30 13.59
C HIS A 208 -16.08 3.64 14.75
N VAL A 209 -15.04 4.42 14.46
CA VAL A 209 -14.09 4.94 15.46
C VAL A 209 -14.02 6.45 15.34
N GLU A 210 -14.28 7.15 16.44
CA GLU A 210 -14.21 8.61 16.50
C GLU A 210 -12.81 9.11 16.05
N GLY A 211 -12.78 10.13 15.20
CA GLY A 211 -11.56 10.67 14.62
C GLY A 211 -10.94 9.84 13.48
N ILE A 212 -11.40 8.59 13.27
CA ILE A 212 -10.91 7.71 12.18
C ILE A 212 -12.00 7.52 11.10
N GLY A 213 -13.29 7.50 11.53
CA GLY A 213 -14.41 7.25 10.64
C GLY A 213 -14.91 5.81 10.71
N SER A 214 -15.66 5.37 9.69
CA SER A 214 -16.28 4.05 9.63
C SER A 214 -15.51 3.07 8.75
N SER A 215 -15.64 1.79 9.06
CA SER A 215 -15.38 0.72 8.10
C SER A 215 -16.32 0.84 6.91
N THR A 216 -15.91 0.36 5.75
CA THR A 216 -16.74 0.37 4.52
C THR A 216 -16.67 -0.97 3.84
N LEU A 217 -17.78 -1.40 3.21
CA LEU A 217 -17.87 -2.64 2.45
C LEU A 217 -18.12 -2.33 0.98
N ASN A 218 -17.43 -3.03 0.10
CA ASN A 218 -17.61 -2.97 -1.33
C ASN A 218 -17.75 -4.38 -1.91
N ILE A 219 -18.79 -4.62 -2.72
CA ILE A 219 -18.95 -5.83 -3.52
C ILE A 219 -18.32 -5.52 -4.88
N GLY A 220 -17.12 -6.04 -5.12
CA GLY A 220 -16.34 -5.69 -6.31
C GLY A 220 -16.61 -6.58 -7.53
N ILE A 221 -16.97 -7.85 -7.30
CA ILE A 221 -17.21 -8.82 -8.38
C ILE A 221 -18.41 -9.69 -7.99
N ILE A 222 -19.27 -9.99 -8.95
CA ILE A 222 -20.36 -10.96 -8.82
C ILE A 222 -20.32 -11.87 -10.05
N GLU A 223 -20.38 -13.18 -9.82
CA GLU A 223 -20.42 -14.20 -10.87
C GLU A 223 -21.49 -15.26 -10.55
N GLY A 224 -22.15 -15.79 -11.56
CA GLY A 224 -23.10 -16.89 -11.35
C GLY A 224 -24.07 -17.11 -12.50
N GLY A 225 -24.67 -18.30 -12.51
CA GLY A 225 -25.61 -18.72 -13.53
C GLY A 225 -24.93 -19.15 -14.84
N ARG A 226 -25.74 -19.71 -15.74
CA ARG A 226 -25.29 -20.24 -17.06
C ARG A 226 -26.13 -19.72 -18.21
N ALA A 227 -27.45 -19.67 -18.02
CA ALA A 227 -28.42 -19.21 -19.02
C ALA A 227 -29.70 -18.75 -18.31
N PRO A 228 -30.50 -17.83 -18.90
CA PRO A 228 -31.72 -17.30 -18.27
C PRO A 228 -32.82 -18.33 -18.02
N ASN A 229 -32.82 -19.45 -18.76
CA ASN A 229 -33.79 -20.54 -18.62
C ASN A 229 -33.27 -21.70 -17.75
N VAL A 230 -32.19 -21.51 -17.00
CA VAL A 230 -31.59 -22.50 -16.10
C VAL A 230 -31.50 -21.93 -14.69
N ILE A 231 -32.02 -22.64 -13.69
CA ILE A 231 -31.80 -22.31 -12.28
C ILE A 231 -30.31 -22.56 -11.94
N ALA A 232 -29.65 -21.56 -11.40
CA ALA A 232 -28.22 -21.58 -11.16
C ALA A 232 -27.86 -22.51 -9.98
N ASP A 233 -26.89 -23.37 -10.17
CA ASP A 233 -26.33 -24.25 -9.14
C ASP A 233 -25.17 -23.69 -8.36
N ALA A 234 -24.55 -22.60 -8.88
CA ALA A 234 -23.43 -21.91 -8.22
C ALA A 234 -23.46 -20.40 -8.51
N ALA A 235 -23.06 -19.61 -7.51
CA ALA A 235 -22.82 -18.18 -7.65
C ALA A 235 -21.81 -17.74 -6.59
N SER A 236 -21.01 -16.71 -6.89
CA SER A 236 -20.02 -16.15 -5.97
C SER A 236 -19.88 -14.64 -6.09
N ALA A 237 -19.37 -14.00 -5.04
CA ALA A 237 -19.02 -12.60 -5.04
C ALA A 237 -17.71 -12.35 -4.28
N ALA A 238 -16.88 -11.44 -4.80
CA ALA A 238 -15.71 -10.93 -4.07
C ALA A 238 -16.06 -9.63 -3.37
N VAL A 239 -15.84 -9.60 -2.05
CA VAL A 239 -16.15 -8.50 -1.15
C VAL A 239 -14.88 -7.97 -0.51
N LEU A 240 -14.75 -6.67 -0.38
CA LEU A 240 -13.68 -5.99 0.34
C LEU A 240 -14.25 -5.11 1.43
N VAL A 241 -13.77 -5.30 2.67
CA VAL A 241 -14.08 -4.40 3.78
C VAL A 241 -12.83 -3.60 4.15
N ARG A 242 -12.94 -2.27 4.23
CA ARG A 242 -11.92 -1.41 4.85
C ARG A 242 -12.15 -1.36 6.34
N LEU A 243 -11.14 -1.77 7.11
CA LEU A 243 -11.25 -1.92 8.56
C LEU A 243 -10.77 -0.66 9.29
N VAL A 244 -11.48 -0.26 10.37
CA VAL A 244 -11.05 0.78 11.31
C VAL A 244 -10.76 0.22 12.71
N GLY A 245 -10.65 -1.10 12.82
CA GLY A 245 -10.36 -1.84 14.05
C GLY A 245 -10.06 -3.31 13.76
N PRO A 246 -10.00 -4.16 14.80
CA PRO A 246 -9.83 -5.60 14.64
C PRO A 246 -10.90 -6.22 13.76
N SER A 247 -10.54 -7.21 12.93
CA SER A 247 -11.44 -7.83 11.96
C SER A 247 -12.46 -8.79 12.56
N GLN A 248 -12.27 -9.25 13.81
CA GLN A 248 -13.02 -10.34 14.42
C GLN A 248 -14.54 -10.10 14.42
N GLU A 249 -14.97 -8.92 14.86
CA GLU A 249 -16.40 -8.56 14.88
C GLU A 249 -16.99 -8.49 13.46
N THR A 250 -16.25 -7.91 12.53
CA THR A 250 -16.66 -7.82 11.11
C THR A 250 -16.78 -9.22 10.49
N ARG A 251 -15.84 -10.12 10.75
CA ARG A 251 -15.90 -11.52 10.28
C ARG A 251 -17.15 -12.22 10.80
N GLN A 252 -17.40 -12.16 12.11
CA GLN A 252 -18.56 -12.77 12.73
C GLN A 252 -19.89 -12.21 12.18
N ALA A 253 -19.96 -10.87 12.01
CA ALA A 253 -21.14 -10.24 11.45
C ALA A 253 -21.41 -10.68 9.99
N MET A 254 -20.35 -10.77 9.16
CA MET A 254 -20.48 -11.25 7.78
C MET A 254 -20.93 -12.72 7.72
N GLU A 255 -20.33 -13.61 8.52
CA GLU A 255 -20.72 -15.01 8.60
C GLU A 255 -22.19 -15.18 9.04
N GLN A 256 -22.63 -14.42 10.03
CA GLN A 256 -24.02 -14.45 10.53
C GLN A 256 -25.00 -13.91 9.47
N ALA A 257 -24.65 -12.83 8.78
CA ALA A 257 -25.52 -12.23 7.77
C ALA A 257 -25.83 -13.19 6.63
N VAL A 258 -24.88 -13.99 6.18
CA VAL A 258 -25.06 -14.91 5.06
C VAL A 258 -25.52 -16.31 5.48
N ALA A 259 -25.63 -16.58 6.76
CA ALA A 259 -25.98 -17.90 7.30
C ALA A 259 -27.26 -18.46 6.67
N GLY A 260 -27.19 -19.71 6.22
CA GLY A 260 -28.29 -20.40 5.53
C GLY A 260 -28.47 -20.03 4.04
N LEU A 261 -27.72 -19.04 3.52
CA LEU A 261 -27.77 -18.62 2.12
C LEU A 261 -26.46 -18.89 1.39
N ALA A 262 -25.32 -18.62 2.03
CA ALA A 262 -24.00 -18.71 1.44
C ALA A 262 -22.94 -19.04 2.50
N GLU A 263 -21.73 -19.36 2.03
CA GLU A 263 -20.52 -19.51 2.83
C GLU A 263 -19.60 -18.31 2.58
N VAL A 264 -18.83 -17.88 3.60
CA VAL A 264 -17.80 -16.83 3.48
C VAL A 264 -16.43 -17.46 3.68
N GLU A 265 -15.51 -17.22 2.74
CA GLU A 265 -14.10 -17.53 2.86
C GLU A 265 -13.29 -16.24 2.90
N PHE A 266 -12.56 -16.00 3.99
CA PHE A 266 -11.67 -14.84 4.10
C PHE A 266 -10.32 -15.14 3.47
N THR A 267 -10.00 -14.44 2.38
CA THR A 267 -8.84 -14.73 1.53
C THR A 267 -7.64 -13.83 1.79
N LEU A 268 -7.84 -12.65 2.38
CA LEU A 268 -6.79 -11.71 2.74
C LEU A 268 -7.22 -10.88 3.94
N GLU A 269 -6.28 -10.64 4.85
CA GLU A 269 -6.41 -9.64 5.90
C GLU A 269 -5.14 -8.82 6.01
N ILE A 270 -5.31 -7.48 5.97
CA ILE A 270 -4.30 -6.49 6.32
C ILE A 270 -4.87 -5.76 7.54
N PRO A 271 -4.18 -5.74 8.69
CA PRO A 271 -4.73 -5.16 9.90
C PRO A 271 -4.86 -3.63 9.80
N PHE A 272 -5.82 -3.09 10.52
CA PHE A 272 -5.90 -1.66 10.82
C PHE A 272 -4.72 -1.25 11.70
N MET A 273 -4.07 -0.11 11.39
CA MET A 273 -2.95 0.41 12.15
C MET A 273 -3.24 1.80 12.68
N ARG A 274 -3.12 1.99 14.02
CA ARG A 274 -2.95 3.32 14.60
C ARG A 274 -1.49 3.72 14.48
N LEU A 275 -1.25 4.99 14.14
CA LEU A 275 0.08 5.51 13.88
C LEU A 275 0.46 6.56 14.92
N ARG A 276 1.76 6.76 15.09
CA ARG A 276 2.27 7.79 16.00
C ARG A 276 1.85 9.17 15.55
N GLN A 277 1.37 9.96 16.50
CA GLN A 277 1.06 11.37 16.29
C GLN A 277 2.25 12.24 16.74
N VAL A 278 2.44 13.34 16.04
CA VAL A 278 3.42 14.38 16.38
C VAL A 278 2.70 15.73 16.37
N GLU A 279 2.78 16.43 17.48
CA GLU A 279 2.09 17.71 17.66
C GLU A 279 2.53 18.75 16.64
N GLY A 280 1.59 19.59 16.18
CA GLY A 280 1.86 20.70 15.26
C GLY A 280 1.94 20.31 13.79
N LEU A 281 1.68 19.06 13.42
CA LEU A 281 1.53 18.63 12.03
C LEU A 281 0.05 18.53 11.66
N GLU A 282 -0.27 18.89 10.41
CA GLU A 282 -1.59 18.58 9.85
C GLU A 282 -1.77 17.07 9.74
N THR A 283 -2.98 16.60 10.02
CA THR A 283 -3.26 15.15 10.07
C THR A 283 -4.33 14.70 9.09
N MET A 284 -4.31 13.41 8.79
CA MET A 284 -5.32 12.74 7.96
C MET A 284 -5.51 11.30 8.41
N VAL A 285 -6.48 10.60 7.83
CA VAL A 285 -6.63 9.13 7.94
C VAL A 285 -6.39 8.53 6.58
N ALA A 286 -5.41 7.64 6.45
CA ALA A 286 -5.18 6.89 5.22
C ALA A 286 -6.27 5.81 5.08
N ALA A 287 -7.13 5.97 4.07
CA ALA A 287 -8.19 5.01 3.79
C ALA A 287 -7.70 3.76 3.04
N PHE A 288 -6.42 3.72 2.69
CA PHE A 288 -5.74 2.65 1.97
C PHE A 288 -4.80 1.87 2.89
N THR A 289 -4.35 0.72 2.42
CA THR A 289 -3.36 -0.14 3.08
C THR A 289 -1.95 0.24 2.64
N THR A 290 -0.95 -0.09 3.46
CA THR A 290 0.46 0.20 3.23
C THR A 290 1.32 -0.97 3.71
N ASP A 291 2.63 -0.88 3.55
CA ASP A 291 3.61 -1.84 4.07
C ASP A 291 3.82 -1.79 5.60
N VAL A 292 3.29 -0.76 6.29
CA VAL A 292 3.46 -0.60 7.75
C VAL A 292 3.14 -1.86 8.55
N PRO A 293 2.01 -2.56 8.30
CA PRO A 293 1.69 -3.79 9.03
C PRO A 293 2.69 -4.93 8.84
N ALA A 294 3.46 -4.90 7.76
CA ALA A 294 4.50 -5.89 7.46
C ALA A 294 5.88 -5.50 8.03
N LEU A 295 6.08 -4.26 8.51
CA LEU A 295 7.35 -3.72 9.01
C LEU A 295 7.37 -3.55 10.55
N THR A 296 6.74 -4.45 11.28
CA THR A 296 6.53 -4.36 12.75
C THR A 296 7.81 -4.31 13.59
N ASN A 297 8.95 -4.77 13.06
CA ASN A 297 10.24 -4.82 13.76
C ASN A 297 11.13 -3.58 13.49
N TRP A 298 10.62 -2.58 12.74
CA TRP A 298 11.40 -1.41 12.31
C TRP A 298 11.19 -0.16 13.16
N GLY A 299 10.55 -0.29 14.32
CA GLY A 299 10.29 0.81 15.26
C GLY A 299 8.84 1.30 15.22
N GLU A 300 8.57 2.40 15.93
CA GLU A 300 7.24 2.98 16.02
C GLU A 300 6.86 3.64 14.68
N PRO A 301 5.74 3.24 14.03
CA PRO A 301 5.45 3.65 12.67
C PRO A 301 4.78 5.02 12.59
N LEU A 302 5.23 5.80 11.61
CA LEU A 302 4.58 7.01 11.09
C LEU A 302 4.32 6.81 9.59
N LEU A 303 3.31 7.49 9.06
CA LEU A 303 2.96 7.46 7.64
C LEU A 303 2.80 8.89 7.13
N LEU A 304 3.61 9.25 6.15
CA LEU A 304 3.69 10.62 5.64
C LEU A 304 4.34 10.63 4.26
N GLY A 305 3.81 11.45 3.34
CA GLY A 305 4.50 11.71 2.08
C GLY A 305 3.79 12.72 1.20
N PRO A 306 4.50 13.26 0.20
CA PRO A 306 3.94 14.17 -0.77
C PRO A 306 3.05 13.43 -1.78
N GLY A 307 2.18 14.20 -2.42
CA GLY A 307 1.27 13.70 -3.43
C GLY A 307 -0.04 13.18 -2.87
N SER A 308 -1.02 13.04 -3.74
CA SER A 308 -2.37 12.65 -3.39
C SER A 308 -2.71 11.27 -3.90
N ILE A 309 -3.23 10.41 -3.01
CA ILE A 309 -3.71 9.07 -3.37
C ILE A 309 -4.82 9.11 -4.44
N HIS A 310 -5.51 10.24 -4.59
CA HIS A 310 -6.58 10.39 -5.57
C HIS A 310 -6.11 10.39 -7.03
N VAL A 311 -4.82 10.65 -7.28
CA VAL A 311 -4.23 10.60 -8.62
C VAL A 311 -3.35 9.36 -8.84
N ALA A 312 -2.95 8.68 -7.75
CA ALA A 312 -2.25 7.40 -7.82
C ALA A 312 -3.09 6.35 -8.60
N HIS A 313 -2.42 5.43 -9.30
CA HIS A 313 -3.04 4.36 -10.11
C HIS A 313 -3.91 4.87 -11.29
N THR A 314 -3.93 6.17 -11.55
CA THR A 314 -4.66 6.74 -12.71
C THR A 314 -3.72 6.99 -13.89
N PRO A 315 -4.24 7.18 -15.12
CA PRO A 315 -3.44 7.61 -16.27
C PRO A 315 -2.90 9.04 -16.13
N PHE A 316 -3.37 9.80 -15.13
CA PHE A 316 -3.04 11.21 -14.89
C PHE A 316 -2.20 11.39 -13.63
N GLU A 317 -1.50 10.35 -13.21
CA GLU A 317 -0.65 10.39 -12.03
C GLU A 317 0.39 11.49 -12.14
N LYS A 318 0.51 12.27 -11.05
CA LYS A 318 1.38 13.43 -10.97
C LYS A 318 1.69 13.82 -9.54
N ILE A 319 2.75 14.61 -9.38
CA ILE A 319 3.09 15.26 -8.12
C ILE A 319 3.35 16.76 -8.34
N ALA A 320 2.89 17.61 -7.43
CA ALA A 320 3.23 19.02 -7.48
C ALA A 320 4.69 19.24 -7.08
N LYS A 321 5.45 19.94 -7.91
CA LYS A 321 6.89 20.23 -7.64
C LYS A 321 7.09 20.89 -6.29
N LYS A 322 6.23 21.86 -5.96
CA LYS A 322 6.27 22.56 -4.66
C LYS A 322 6.03 21.61 -3.48
N GLU A 323 5.10 20.68 -3.62
CA GLU A 323 4.76 19.71 -2.59
C GLU A 323 5.89 18.71 -2.35
N LEU A 324 6.51 18.22 -3.44
CA LEU A 324 7.67 17.34 -3.37
C LEU A 324 8.85 18.01 -2.65
N LEU A 325 9.14 19.27 -2.95
CA LEU A 325 10.20 20.04 -2.27
C LEU A 325 9.86 20.28 -0.79
N ALA A 326 8.61 20.62 -0.48
CA ALA A 326 8.16 20.79 0.90
C ALA A 326 8.27 19.51 1.73
N ALA A 327 8.08 18.35 1.11
CA ALA A 327 8.25 17.05 1.78
C ALA A 327 9.67 16.83 2.30
N VAL A 328 10.70 17.30 1.58
CA VAL A 328 12.09 17.21 2.03
C VAL A 328 12.28 17.93 3.36
N ASP A 329 11.73 19.14 3.48
CA ASP A 329 11.81 19.93 4.72
C ASP A 329 11.01 19.26 5.84
N LEU A 330 9.82 18.75 5.51
CA LEU A 330 8.94 18.09 6.46
C LEU A 330 9.57 16.81 7.02
N TYR A 331 10.14 15.95 6.18
CA TYR A 331 10.87 14.73 6.59
C TYR A 331 12.09 15.08 7.47
N PHE A 332 12.84 16.11 7.08
CA PHE A 332 13.99 16.55 7.85
C PHE A 332 13.60 17.03 9.25
N GLU A 333 12.60 17.91 9.37
CA GLU A 333 12.15 18.43 10.66
C GLU A 333 11.48 17.36 11.52
N LEU A 334 10.67 16.46 10.91
CA LEU A 334 10.05 15.35 11.62
C LEU A 334 11.09 14.42 12.23
N ALA A 335 12.07 13.97 11.45
CA ALA A 335 13.13 13.09 11.93
C ALA A 335 13.96 13.74 13.04
N ARG A 336 14.29 15.02 12.94
CA ARG A 336 14.99 15.76 14.01
C ARG A 336 14.20 15.79 15.31
N ARG A 337 12.89 16.02 15.27
CA ARG A 337 12.02 16.00 16.46
C ARG A 337 11.91 14.61 17.08
N LEU A 338 11.98 13.55 16.28
CA LEU A 338 11.92 12.17 16.76
C LEU A 338 13.24 11.70 17.38
N ALA A 339 14.38 12.18 16.85
CA ALA A 339 15.72 11.79 17.31
C ALA A 339 16.20 12.59 18.54
N GLY A 340 15.68 13.80 18.74
CA GLY A 340 16.05 14.68 19.89
C GLY A 340 15.12 14.54 21.03
#